data_fb7b181af95dc216266c6956504dc840
#
_entry.id   fb7b181af95dc216266c6956504dc840
#
_cell.length_a   1.000
_cell.length_b   1.000
_cell.length_c   1.000
_cell.angle_alpha   90.00
_cell.angle_beta   90.00
_cell.angle_gamma   90.00
#
_symmetry.space_group_name_H-M   'P 1'
#
loop_
_entity.id
_entity.type
_entity.pdbx_description
1 polymer ?
#
loop_
_entity_poly.entity_id
_entity_poly.type
_entity_poly.pdbx_seq_one_letter_code
_entity_poly.pdbx_strand_id
1 'polypeptide(L)'
;MRKKLVSVLLVAAMGVSVLAGCGSSSGNEGDKKASGDENVLEFYHGYYQDESEWPAAQVMRDIYDEFAQEHADGDVTFKPIAVENRDDIVSAQVAGGSYPDMVDVGGNGVPQAAISQELVYDLKPYIDENNLQDAVGLNYTQHDLDGHIYAVHDQIESRGLWYNAALFEKAGVSADAFADWNTFGDAMTKIAGLGDESY
;
A
#
# COMPACT_ATOMS: atom_id res chain seq x y z
N MET A 1 43.12 -5.92 40.33
CA MET A 1 43.62 -5.58 39.00
C MET A 1 43.33 -6.64 37.92
N ARG A 2 43.36 -7.95 38.23
CA ARG A 2 43.09 -9.02 37.22
C ARG A 2 41.67 -9.05 36.66
N LYS A 3 40.63 -8.67 37.43
CA LYS A 3 39.23 -8.70 36.96
C LYS A 3 38.91 -7.60 35.96
N LYS A 4 39.58 -6.44 36.02
CA LYS A 4 39.37 -5.34 35.07
C LYS A 4 40.05 -5.56 33.72
N LEU A 5 41.15 -6.31 33.70
CA LEU A 5 41.84 -6.67 32.46
C LEU A 5 41.09 -7.72 31.64
N VAL A 6 40.37 -8.64 32.30
CA VAL A 6 39.57 -9.65 31.62
C VAL A 6 38.33 -9.01 30.96
N SER A 7 37.69 -8.01 31.61
CA SER A 7 36.57 -7.29 31.03
C SER A 7 36.95 -6.46 29.80
N VAL A 8 38.12 -5.84 29.81
CA VAL A 8 38.59 -5.06 28.64
C VAL A 8 38.96 -5.96 27.46
N LEU A 9 39.50 -7.15 27.72
CA LEU A 9 39.80 -8.14 26.68
C LEU A 9 38.53 -8.75 26.06
N LEU A 10 37.45 -8.92 26.84
CA LEU A 10 36.16 -9.42 26.32
C LEU A 10 35.45 -8.40 25.41
N VAL A 11 35.55 -7.12 25.76
CA VAL A 11 34.98 -6.04 24.91
C VAL A 11 35.76 -5.87 23.62
N ALA A 12 37.07 -6.03 23.66
CA ALA A 12 37.94 -5.99 22.48
C ALA A 12 37.72 -7.20 21.54
N ALA A 13 37.36 -8.39 22.09
CA ALA A 13 37.09 -9.58 21.30
C ALA A 13 35.72 -9.51 20.59
N MET A 14 34.71 -8.82 21.16
CA MET A 14 33.41 -8.61 20.50
C MET A 14 33.47 -7.52 19.42
N GLY A 15 34.40 -6.56 19.54
CA GLY A 15 34.57 -5.50 18.52
C GLY A 15 35.24 -5.98 17.23
N VAL A 16 36.00 -7.08 17.26
CA VAL A 16 36.70 -7.60 16.08
C VAL A 16 35.84 -8.58 15.25
N SER A 17 34.83 -9.19 15.84
CA SER A 17 33.94 -10.12 15.11
C SER A 17 32.90 -9.45 14.21
N VAL A 18 32.67 -8.13 14.35
CA VAL A 18 31.76 -7.38 13.48
C VAL A 18 32.42 -6.86 12.21
N LEU A 19 33.78 -6.85 12.14
CA LEU A 19 34.54 -6.34 11.01
C LEU A 19 35.02 -7.41 10.03
N ALA A 20 34.78 -8.71 10.29
CA ALA A 20 35.25 -9.81 9.44
C ALA A 20 34.17 -10.31 8.43
N GLY A 21 33.04 -9.63 8.28
CA GLY A 21 31.91 -10.01 7.44
C GLY A 21 31.74 -9.25 6.13
N CYS A 22 32.66 -8.36 5.75
CA CYS A 22 32.60 -7.69 4.45
C CYS A 22 33.95 -7.86 3.74
N GLY A 23 34.04 -8.90 2.92
CA GLY A 23 35.16 -9.12 1.97
C GLY A 23 34.88 -8.43 0.65
N SER A 24 35.68 -7.43 0.38
CA SER A 24 36.18 -6.93 -0.90
C SER A 24 35.23 -6.69 -2.09
N SER A 25 35.00 -5.41 -2.39
CA SER A 25 35.56 -4.85 -3.63
C SER A 25 35.53 -3.31 -3.58
N SER A 26 36.55 -2.73 -4.11
CA SER A 26 36.96 -1.32 -4.06
C SER A 26 36.01 -0.41 -4.85
N GLY A 27 35.76 0.77 -4.28
CA GLY A 27 35.70 2.01 -5.05
C GLY A 27 34.32 2.56 -5.30
N ASN A 28 34.10 3.61 -4.69
CA ASN A 28 33.37 4.85 -5.00
C ASN A 28 32.26 5.18 -4.01
N GLU A 29 32.47 6.28 -3.31
CA GLU A 29 31.44 7.00 -2.56
C GLU A 29 30.47 7.62 -3.56
N GLY A 30 29.19 7.39 -3.37
CA GLY A 30 28.10 8.02 -4.09
C GLY A 30 26.97 7.05 -4.38
N ASP A 31 25.79 7.36 -3.85
CA ASP A 31 24.49 6.79 -4.18
C ASP A 31 24.26 5.32 -3.77
N LYS A 32 23.69 5.14 -2.58
CA LYS A 32 22.89 3.96 -2.27
C LYS A 32 21.54 4.06 -2.98
N LYS A 33 21.54 3.91 -4.31
CA LYS A 33 20.35 3.46 -5.04
C LYS A 33 20.08 2.02 -4.64
N ALA A 34 18.82 1.71 -4.33
CA ALA A 34 18.35 0.34 -4.30
C ALA A 34 18.79 -0.34 -5.61
N SER A 35 19.32 -1.56 -5.52
CA SER A 35 19.87 -2.31 -6.66
C SER A 35 18.72 -2.86 -7.52
N GLY A 36 17.95 -1.98 -8.17
CA GLY A 36 17.11 -2.30 -9.30
C GLY A 36 17.89 -2.08 -10.60
N ASP A 37 17.56 -2.82 -11.63
CA ASP A 37 18.02 -2.53 -12.98
C ASP A 37 17.56 -1.10 -13.30
N GLU A 38 18.43 -0.19 -13.71
CA GLU A 38 18.12 1.25 -13.87
C GLU A 38 16.94 1.51 -14.84
N ASN A 39 16.55 0.49 -15.61
CA ASN A 39 15.51 0.55 -16.61
C ASN A 39 14.26 -0.29 -16.25
N VAL A 40 14.10 -0.73 -15.00
CA VAL A 40 12.92 -1.47 -14.54
C VAL A 40 12.15 -0.62 -13.53
N LEU A 41 10.87 -0.41 -13.80
CA LEU A 41 9.91 0.21 -12.89
C LEU A 41 9.10 -0.89 -12.21
N GLU A 42 9.43 -1.20 -10.97
CA GLU A 42 8.72 -2.20 -10.17
C GLU A 42 7.49 -1.60 -9.51
N PHE A 43 6.32 -2.21 -9.74
CA PHE A 43 5.07 -1.81 -9.13
C PHE A 43 4.59 -2.87 -8.13
N TYR A 44 4.67 -2.59 -6.84
CA TYR A 44 4.19 -3.46 -5.78
C TYR A 44 2.70 -3.26 -5.56
N HIS A 45 1.91 -4.28 -5.87
CA HIS A 45 0.46 -4.22 -5.82
C HIS A 45 -0.16 -5.40 -5.07
N GLY A 46 -1.00 -5.09 -4.07
CA GLY A 46 -1.65 -6.09 -3.23
C GLY A 46 -2.69 -6.95 -3.97
N TYR A 47 -3.28 -6.43 -5.04
CA TYR A 47 -4.29 -7.13 -5.83
C TYR A 47 -3.76 -7.77 -7.13
N TYR A 48 -2.48 -7.61 -7.43
CA TYR A 48 -1.82 -8.34 -8.51
C TYR A 48 -1.46 -9.75 -8.04
N GLN A 49 -2.50 -10.59 -7.81
CA GLN A 49 -2.43 -11.91 -7.20
C GLN A 49 -2.83 -12.99 -8.20
N ASP A 50 -2.74 -14.25 -7.79
CA ASP A 50 -3.31 -15.36 -8.53
C ASP A 50 -4.83 -15.35 -8.41
N GLU A 51 -5.56 -15.76 -9.46
CA GLU A 51 -7.03 -15.81 -9.48
C GLU A 51 -7.60 -16.77 -8.42
N SER A 52 -6.81 -17.75 -7.97
CA SER A 52 -7.20 -18.66 -6.88
C SER A 52 -7.28 -17.96 -5.53
N GLU A 53 -6.51 -16.89 -5.33
CA GLU A 53 -6.54 -16.11 -4.10
C GLU A 53 -7.68 -15.07 -4.11
N TRP A 54 -7.91 -14.49 -5.28
CA TRP A 54 -8.97 -13.49 -5.45
C TRP A 54 -9.52 -13.53 -6.89
N PRO A 55 -10.81 -13.88 -7.10
CA PRO A 55 -11.37 -14.04 -8.45
C PRO A 55 -11.25 -12.82 -9.37
N ALA A 56 -11.24 -11.60 -8.80
CA ALA A 56 -11.07 -10.38 -9.59
C ALA A 56 -9.59 -10.08 -9.92
N ALA A 57 -8.64 -10.83 -9.37
CA ALA A 57 -7.21 -10.63 -9.63
C ALA A 57 -6.88 -10.78 -11.12
N GLN A 58 -7.59 -11.64 -11.86
CA GLN A 58 -7.37 -11.78 -13.29
C GLN A 58 -7.56 -10.48 -14.06
N VAL A 59 -8.58 -9.68 -13.70
CA VAL A 59 -8.83 -8.38 -14.35
C VAL A 59 -7.67 -7.42 -14.10
N MET A 60 -7.14 -7.39 -12.88
CA MET A 60 -5.99 -6.54 -12.52
C MET A 60 -4.73 -7.00 -13.26
N ARG A 61 -4.52 -8.31 -13.35
CA ARG A 61 -3.38 -8.87 -14.10
C ARG A 61 -3.47 -8.51 -15.57
N ASP A 62 -4.64 -8.70 -16.19
CA ASP A 62 -4.84 -8.39 -17.60
C ASP A 62 -4.54 -6.91 -17.89
N ILE A 63 -5.00 -5.97 -17.04
CA ILE A 63 -4.74 -4.54 -17.19
C ILE A 63 -3.24 -4.22 -17.11
N TYR A 64 -2.55 -4.72 -16.10
CA TYR A 64 -1.13 -4.40 -15.90
C TYR A 64 -0.22 -5.14 -16.88
N ASP A 65 -0.58 -6.37 -17.28
CA ASP A 65 0.17 -7.13 -18.26
C ASP A 65 -0.01 -6.53 -19.67
N GLU A 66 -1.21 -6.06 -20.02
CA GLU A 66 -1.47 -5.32 -21.27
C GLU A 66 -0.65 -4.03 -21.30
N PHE A 67 -0.68 -3.22 -20.22
CA PHE A 67 0.15 -2.02 -20.12
C PHE A 67 1.65 -2.32 -20.28
N ALA A 68 2.15 -3.37 -19.62
CA ALA A 68 3.54 -3.78 -19.74
C ALA A 68 3.91 -4.20 -21.16
N GLN A 69 2.99 -4.86 -21.89
CA GLN A 69 3.20 -5.27 -23.28
C GLN A 69 3.17 -4.08 -24.25
N GLU A 70 2.23 -3.15 -24.06
CA GLU A 70 2.11 -1.94 -24.91
C GLU A 70 3.35 -1.03 -24.78
N HIS A 71 4.03 -1.06 -23.64
CA HIS A 71 5.20 -0.23 -23.35
C HIS A 71 6.53 -1.00 -23.37
N ALA A 72 6.52 -2.25 -23.86
CA ALA A 72 7.71 -3.13 -23.88
C ALA A 72 8.87 -2.60 -24.73
N ASP A 73 8.58 -1.79 -25.74
CA ASP A 73 9.59 -1.15 -26.61
C ASP A 73 10.10 0.19 -26.07
N GLY A 74 9.65 0.59 -24.88
CA GLY A 74 10.09 1.83 -24.21
C GLY A 74 11.46 1.69 -23.55
N ASP A 75 12.00 2.84 -23.10
CA ASP A 75 13.29 2.87 -22.39
C ASP A 75 13.20 2.26 -20.97
N VAL A 76 11.98 2.08 -20.45
CA VAL A 76 11.71 1.55 -19.11
C VAL A 76 10.77 0.35 -19.20
N THR A 77 11.14 -0.74 -18.56
CA THR A 77 10.32 -1.95 -18.44
C THR A 77 9.41 -1.84 -17.22
N PHE A 78 8.10 -1.81 -17.41
CA PHE A 78 7.13 -1.90 -16.32
C PHE A 78 6.98 -3.35 -15.83
N LYS A 79 7.08 -3.55 -14.52
CA LYS A 79 7.04 -4.89 -13.89
C LYS A 79 6.12 -4.89 -12.67
N PRO A 80 4.86 -5.34 -12.82
CA PRO A 80 3.98 -5.53 -11.67
C PRO A 80 4.43 -6.72 -10.83
N ILE A 81 4.37 -6.57 -9.50
CA ILE A 81 4.82 -7.56 -8.52
C ILE A 81 3.74 -7.76 -7.47
N ALA A 82 3.30 -9.01 -7.28
CA ALA A 82 2.40 -9.38 -6.19
C ALA A 82 3.13 -9.28 -4.85
N VAL A 83 2.53 -8.58 -3.89
CA VAL A 83 3.07 -8.47 -2.54
C VAL A 83 1.97 -8.68 -1.49
N GLU A 84 2.15 -9.64 -0.60
CA GLU A 84 1.19 -9.94 0.46
C GLU A 84 1.35 -8.99 1.67
N ASN A 85 2.60 -8.69 2.04
CA ASN A 85 2.94 -7.88 3.21
C ASN A 85 3.47 -6.50 2.80
N ARG A 86 2.73 -5.82 1.93
CA ARG A 86 3.11 -4.51 1.37
C ARG A 86 3.48 -3.49 2.44
N ASP A 87 2.67 -3.32 3.47
CA ASP A 87 2.86 -2.31 4.51
C ASP A 87 4.15 -2.55 5.30
N ASP A 88 4.51 -3.81 5.55
CA ASP A 88 5.76 -4.19 6.21
C ASP A 88 6.97 -3.91 5.32
N ILE A 89 6.86 -4.22 4.02
CA ILE A 89 7.91 -3.94 3.03
C ILE A 89 8.16 -2.44 2.93
N VAL A 90 7.11 -1.65 2.75
CA VAL A 90 7.19 -0.19 2.66
C VAL A 90 7.76 0.40 3.95
N SER A 91 7.29 -0.06 5.10
CA SER A 91 7.80 0.40 6.41
C SER A 91 9.29 0.12 6.59
N ALA A 92 9.75 -1.07 6.19
CA ALA A 92 11.16 -1.45 6.27
C ALA A 92 12.03 -0.62 5.32
N GLN A 93 11.56 -0.36 4.10
CA GLN A 93 12.27 0.47 3.13
C GLN A 93 12.37 1.92 3.60
N VAL A 94 11.26 2.51 4.07
CA VAL A 94 11.25 3.89 4.61
C VAL A 94 12.19 4.02 5.82
N ALA A 95 12.23 3.01 6.71
CA ALA A 95 13.18 2.99 7.82
C ALA A 95 14.64 2.90 7.34
N GLY A 96 14.89 2.30 6.18
CA GLY A 96 16.18 2.23 5.50
C GLY A 96 16.53 3.45 4.64
N GLY A 97 15.64 4.44 4.54
CA GLY A 97 15.83 5.64 3.72
C GLY A 97 15.59 5.39 2.22
N SER A 98 14.71 4.45 1.87
CA SER A 98 14.29 4.15 0.49
C SER A 98 12.77 4.00 0.38
N TYR A 99 12.27 3.94 -0.85
CA TYR A 99 10.87 3.69 -1.17
C TYR A 99 10.79 2.85 -2.45
N PRO A 100 9.76 2.01 -2.64
CA PRO A 100 9.54 1.33 -3.91
C PRO A 100 9.38 2.32 -5.08
N ASP A 101 9.70 1.91 -6.30
CA ASP A 101 9.47 2.76 -7.49
C ASP A 101 8.00 3.16 -7.59
N MET A 102 7.11 2.17 -7.51
CA MET A 102 5.66 2.37 -7.39
C MET A 102 5.08 1.36 -6.40
N VAL A 103 4.08 1.78 -5.65
CA VAL A 103 3.38 0.90 -4.71
C VAL A 103 1.92 1.30 -4.56
N ASP A 104 1.04 0.29 -4.54
CA ASP A 104 -0.34 0.49 -4.08
C ASP A 104 -0.30 0.77 -2.57
N VAL A 105 -0.72 1.96 -2.16
CA VAL A 105 -0.70 2.39 -0.75
C VAL A 105 -1.99 2.02 -0.01
N GLY A 106 -2.98 1.47 -0.70
CA GLY A 106 -4.28 1.10 -0.12
C GLY A 106 -4.96 2.23 0.62
N GLY A 107 -5.77 1.88 1.61
CA GLY A 107 -6.50 2.85 2.43
C GLY A 107 -5.64 3.64 3.43
N ASN A 108 -4.38 3.26 3.65
CA ASN A 108 -3.49 3.91 4.61
C ASN A 108 -2.79 5.16 4.04
N GLY A 109 -2.78 5.29 2.71
CA GLY A 109 -2.09 6.38 2.02
C GLY A 109 -0.57 6.30 2.12
N VAL A 110 0.10 7.33 1.62
CA VAL A 110 1.57 7.42 1.65
C VAL A 110 2.05 7.69 3.08
N PRO A 111 3.01 6.92 3.61
CA PRO A 111 3.53 7.14 4.96
C PRO A 111 4.12 8.55 5.12
N GLN A 112 3.73 9.26 6.18
CA GLN A 112 4.26 10.60 6.47
C GLN A 112 5.79 10.62 6.58
N ALA A 113 6.40 9.53 7.04
CA ALA A 113 7.84 9.40 7.11
C ALA A 113 8.51 9.38 5.73
N ALA A 114 7.86 8.78 4.70
CA ALA A 114 8.35 8.80 3.34
C ALA A 114 8.31 10.22 2.75
N ILE A 115 7.23 10.95 3.01
CA ILE A 115 7.08 12.36 2.58
C ILE A 115 8.16 13.23 3.26
N SER A 116 8.31 13.12 4.59
CA SER A 116 9.26 13.93 5.36
C SER A 116 10.72 13.65 5.02
N GLN A 117 11.04 12.49 4.48
CA GLN A 117 12.36 12.11 4.02
C GLN A 117 12.57 12.34 2.52
N GLU A 118 11.61 12.95 1.84
CA GLU A 118 11.66 13.22 0.39
C GLU A 118 11.88 11.96 -0.46
N LEU A 119 11.32 10.80 -0.02
CA LEU A 119 11.44 9.52 -0.70
C LEU A 119 10.37 9.29 -1.78
N VAL A 120 9.38 10.16 -1.86
CA VAL A 120 8.25 10.08 -2.79
C VAL A 120 8.15 11.35 -3.64
N TYR A 121 7.72 11.19 -4.88
CA TYR A 121 7.52 12.32 -5.80
C TYR A 121 6.22 13.05 -5.51
N ASP A 122 6.25 14.38 -5.58
CA ASP A 122 5.05 15.20 -5.73
C ASP A 122 4.54 15.08 -7.18
N LEU A 123 3.39 14.44 -7.33
CA LEU A 123 2.77 14.21 -8.63
C LEU A 123 2.04 15.43 -9.16
N LYS A 124 1.73 16.43 -8.31
CA LYS A 124 0.90 17.56 -8.67
C LYS A 124 1.46 18.38 -9.85
N PRO A 125 2.75 18.78 -9.87
CA PRO A 125 3.31 19.49 -11.02
C PRO A 125 3.15 18.73 -12.34
N TYR A 126 3.42 17.42 -12.32
CA TYR A 126 3.29 16.55 -13.50
C TYR A 126 1.83 16.46 -13.99
N ILE A 127 0.88 16.28 -13.06
CA ILE A 127 -0.55 16.21 -13.37
C ILE A 127 -1.01 17.54 -14.01
N ASP A 128 -0.59 18.68 -13.44
CA ASP A 128 -0.98 20.00 -13.89
C ASP A 128 -0.36 20.34 -15.27
N GLU A 129 0.91 20.08 -15.47
CA GLU A 129 1.63 20.33 -16.73
C GLU A 129 1.08 19.50 -17.90
N ASN A 130 0.62 18.28 -17.63
CA ASN A 130 0.12 17.37 -18.66
C ASN A 130 -1.41 17.36 -18.76
N ASN A 131 -2.13 18.19 -17.99
CA ASN A 131 -3.59 18.28 -17.97
C ASN A 131 -4.26 16.91 -17.65
N LEU A 132 -3.73 16.19 -16.67
CA LEU A 132 -4.19 14.85 -16.30
C LEU A 132 -5.28 14.85 -15.22
N GLN A 133 -5.84 15.99 -14.80
CA GLN A 133 -6.82 16.09 -13.73
C GLN A 133 -8.04 15.19 -13.98
N ASP A 134 -8.54 15.17 -15.22
CA ASP A 134 -9.67 14.33 -15.60
C ASP A 134 -9.30 12.85 -15.64
N ALA A 135 -8.05 12.52 -16.01
CA ALA A 135 -7.55 11.15 -16.06
C ALA A 135 -7.36 10.54 -14.67
N VAL A 136 -6.86 11.32 -13.69
CA VAL A 136 -6.75 10.87 -12.31
C VAL A 136 -8.08 10.92 -11.54
N GLY A 137 -9.12 11.46 -12.18
CA GLY A 137 -10.52 11.30 -11.81
C GLY A 137 -10.99 12.15 -10.64
N LEU A 138 -12.12 11.72 -10.08
CA LEU A 138 -12.89 12.46 -9.05
C LEU A 138 -12.11 12.78 -7.78
N ASN A 139 -10.97 12.14 -7.56
CA ASN A 139 -10.23 12.21 -6.32
C ASN A 139 -8.92 13.02 -6.42
N TYR A 140 -8.72 13.73 -7.53
CA TYR A 140 -7.53 14.56 -7.74
C TYR A 140 -7.23 15.45 -6.51
N THR A 141 -8.25 16.12 -5.97
CA THR A 141 -8.11 17.03 -4.84
C THR A 141 -8.13 16.35 -3.47
N GLN A 142 -8.55 15.08 -3.37
CA GLN A 142 -8.64 14.38 -2.08
C GLN A 142 -7.28 13.97 -1.52
N HIS A 143 -6.26 13.94 -2.36
CA HIS A 143 -4.89 13.66 -1.98
C HIS A 143 -4.01 14.89 -1.92
N ASP A 144 -4.60 16.09 -2.01
CA ASP A 144 -3.86 17.33 -1.85
C ASP A 144 -3.50 17.51 -0.37
N LEU A 145 -2.22 17.43 -0.07
CA LEU A 145 -1.63 17.67 1.22
C LEU A 145 -0.84 18.98 1.14
N ASP A 146 -1.45 20.08 1.57
CA ASP A 146 -0.82 21.41 1.55
C ASP A 146 -0.31 21.85 0.16
N GLY A 147 -1.03 21.48 -0.90
CA GLY A 147 -0.66 21.78 -2.29
C GLY A 147 0.18 20.71 -2.98
N HIS A 148 0.36 19.55 -2.37
CA HIS A 148 1.14 18.41 -2.91
C HIS A 148 0.29 17.17 -3.06
N ILE A 149 0.54 16.36 -4.09
CA ILE A 149 -0.14 15.09 -4.35
C ILE A 149 0.90 13.98 -4.44
N TYR A 150 0.86 13.04 -3.51
CA TYR A 150 1.82 11.94 -3.45
C TYR A 150 1.24 10.58 -3.87
N ALA A 151 -0.07 10.52 -4.10
CA ALA A 151 -0.75 9.32 -4.58
C ALA A 151 -1.97 9.68 -5.42
N VAL A 152 -2.36 8.79 -6.32
CA VAL A 152 -3.62 8.85 -7.07
C VAL A 152 -4.38 7.55 -6.86
N HIS A 153 -5.71 7.59 -6.97
CA HIS A 153 -6.53 6.39 -6.86
C HIS A 153 -6.51 5.59 -8.15
N ASP A 154 -6.30 4.31 -8.04
CA ASP A 154 -6.51 3.32 -9.10
C ASP A 154 -7.87 2.61 -8.98
N GLN A 155 -8.53 2.73 -7.82
CA GLN A 155 -9.79 2.05 -7.52
C GLN A 155 -10.79 2.99 -6.84
N ILE A 156 -12.06 2.74 -7.08
CA ILE A 156 -13.18 3.40 -6.37
C ILE A 156 -13.96 2.31 -5.63
N GLU A 157 -14.05 2.45 -4.31
CA GLU A 157 -14.84 1.58 -3.47
C GLU A 157 -16.11 2.28 -2.97
N SER A 158 -17.23 1.57 -3.03
CA SER A 158 -18.46 1.98 -2.37
C SER A 158 -18.67 1.13 -1.12
N ARG A 159 -18.76 1.78 0.04
CA ARG A 159 -19.06 1.12 1.30
C ARG A 159 -20.51 1.40 1.70
N GLY A 160 -21.19 0.39 2.18
CA GLY A 160 -22.57 0.50 2.62
C GLY A 160 -22.98 -0.63 3.54
N LEU A 161 -24.17 -0.52 4.10
CA LEU A 161 -24.79 -1.59 4.85
C LEU A 161 -25.56 -2.50 3.89
N TRP A 162 -25.24 -3.78 3.94
CA TRP A 162 -25.98 -4.82 3.24
C TRP A 162 -26.99 -5.43 4.20
N TYR A 163 -28.21 -5.63 3.75
CA TYR A 163 -29.26 -6.25 4.56
C TYR A 163 -29.99 -7.34 3.77
N ASN A 164 -30.46 -8.35 4.48
CA ASN A 164 -31.31 -9.37 3.92
C ASN A 164 -32.74 -8.85 3.85
N ALA A 165 -33.21 -8.54 2.64
CA ALA A 165 -34.54 -7.98 2.43
C ALA A 165 -35.67 -8.88 2.96
N ALA A 166 -35.56 -10.21 2.82
CA ALA A 166 -36.53 -11.15 3.33
C ALA A 166 -36.64 -11.16 4.86
N LEU A 167 -35.51 -10.98 5.58
CA LEU A 167 -35.55 -10.84 7.04
C LEU A 167 -36.15 -9.51 7.46
N PHE A 168 -35.91 -8.44 6.73
CA PHE A 168 -36.53 -7.14 6.96
C PHE A 168 -38.06 -7.22 6.80
N GLU A 169 -38.54 -7.82 5.72
CA GLU A 169 -39.96 -8.04 5.50
C GLU A 169 -40.58 -8.89 6.61
N LYS A 170 -39.95 -10.00 6.98
CA LYS A 170 -40.38 -10.90 8.06
C LYS A 170 -40.46 -10.20 9.41
N ALA A 171 -39.50 -9.29 9.72
CA ALA A 171 -39.46 -8.50 10.94
C ALA A 171 -40.41 -7.26 10.87
N GLY A 172 -41.05 -6.99 9.75
CA GLY A 172 -41.82 -5.77 9.55
C GLY A 172 -40.99 -4.50 9.62
N VAL A 173 -39.79 -4.56 9.07
CA VAL A 173 -38.82 -3.45 9.01
C VAL A 173 -38.70 -2.96 7.57
N SER A 174 -38.75 -1.63 7.37
CA SER A 174 -38.53 -1.00 6.07
C SER A 174 -37.13 -0.43 5.94
N ALA A 175 -36.75 0.02 4.74
CA ALA A 175 -35.50 0.70 4.49
C ALA A 175 -35.35 2.03 5.28
N ASP A 176 -36.45 2.60 5.78
CA ASP A 176 -36.42 3.79 6.65
C ASP A 176 -35.69 3.54 7.96
N ALA A 177 -35.43 2.26 8.31
CA ALA A 177 -34.63 1.86 9.43
C ALA A 177 -33.21 2.45 9.40
N PHE A 178 -32.71 2.86 8.23
CA PHE A 178 -31.39 3.47 8.06
C PHE A 178 -31.38 5.00 8.17
N ALA A 179 -32.53 5.63 8.50
CA ALA A 179 -32.63 7.09 8.57
C ALA A 179 -31.82 7.68 9.73
N ASP A 180 -31.81 7.02 10.87
CA ASP A 180 -31.01 7.40 12.05
C ASP A 180 -30.70 6.21 12.96
N TRP A 181 -29.86 6.44 13.98
CA TRP A 181 -29.44 5.39 14.92
C TRP A 181 -30.54 4.81 15.78
N ASN A 182 -31.62 5.54 16.07
CA ASN A 182 -32.73 5.06 16.88
C ASN A 182 -33.59 4.11 16.06
N THR A 183 -33.98 4.51 14.84
CA THR A 183 -34.72 3.67 13.90
C THR A 183 -33.93 2.42 13.52
N PHE A 184 -32.62 2.53 13.38
CA PHE A 184 -31.73 1.40 13.16
C PHE A 184 -31.70 0.44 14.36
N GLY A 185 -31.57 0.96 15.60
CA GLY A 185 -31.61 0.17 16.82
C GLY A 185 -32.93 -0.58 17.02
N ASP A 186 -34.05 0.08 16.76
CA ASP A 186 -35.39 -0.51 16.81
C ASP A 186 -35.54 -1.62 15.77
N ALA A 187 -35.04 -1.43 14.57
CA ALA A 187 -35.06 -2.43 13.51
C ALA A 187 -34.21 -3.66 13.89
N MET A 188 -33.03 -3.47 14.42
CA MET A 188 -32.17 -4.57 14.87
C MET A 188 -32.82 -5.35 16.00
N THR A 189 -33.53 -4.69 16.92
CA THR A 189 -34.27 -5.32 18.00
C THR A 189 -35.43 -6.21 17.45
N LYS A 190 -36.14 -5.73 16.43
CA LYS A 190 -37.20 -6.52 15.77
C LYS A 190 -36.66 -7.74 15.06
N ILE A 191 -35.52 -7.58 14.34
CA ILE A 191 -34.85 -8.70 13.65
C ILE A 191 -34.37 -9.73 14.65
N ALA A 192 -33.71 -9.30 15.74
CA ALA A 192 -33.25 -10.19 16.80
C ALA A 192 -34.43 -10.94 17.48
N GLY A 193 -35.61 -10.33 17.53
CA GLY A 193 -36.83 -10.95 18.04
C GLY A 193 -37.34 -12.12 17.20
N LEU A 194 -36.86 -12.31 15.98
CA LEU A 194 -37.15 -13.51 15.17
C LEU A 194 -36.47 -14.78 15.69
N GLY A 195 -35.52 -14.67 16.62
CA GLY A 195 -34.78 -15.80 17.19
C GLY A 195 -34.00 -16.58 16.11
N ASP A 196 -34.12 -17.92 16.14
CA ASP A 196 -33.41 -18.81 15.21
C ASP A 196 -33.83 -18.61 13.73
N GLU A 197 -34.88 -17.85 13.47
CA GLU A 197 -35.36 -17.51 12.13
C GLU A 197 -34.65 -16.27 11.55
N SER A 198 -33.73 -15.65 12.32
CA SER A 198 -32.96 -14.48 11.90
C SER A 198 -31.65 -14.83 11.15
N TYR A 199 -31.38 -16.12 10.95
CA TYR A 199 -30.20 -16.63 10.27
C TYR A 199 -30.52 -17.28 8.95
#